data_cc4d6bf169fd26b1f4f906e0ac6d9f6c
#
_entry.id   cc4d6bf169fd26b1f4f906e0ac6d9f6c
#
_cell.length_a   1.000
_cell.length_b   1.000
_cell.length_c   1.000
_cell.angle_alpha   90.00
_cell.angle_beta   90.00
_cell.angle_gamma   90.00
#
_symmetry.space_group_name_H-M   'P 1'
#
loop_
_entity.id
_entity.type
_entity.pdbx_description
1 polymer ?
#
loop_
_entity_poly.entity_id
_entity_poly.type
_entity_poly.pdbx_seq_one_letter_code
_entity_poly.pdbx_strand_id
1 'polypeptide(L)'
;YMISGMGSVFFGDYYGRNDVLFPVVSYSNNGADCLIAARKDDNNFALLLRNHYANGTVYTLTIPDDYADFYKYPVEALTTIRQYLMSSLGVYIEGVDNVGIFMYDNETFIVESFLDNDTIIKLHVAGGAKKLIDVRSGQELTPLLRKESESIFEVPLKPVFYKVFKLV
;
A
#
# COMPACT_ATOMS: atom_id res chain seq x y z
N TYR A 1 -8.51 -16.57 9.93
CA TYR A 1 -7.98 -16.36 8.58
C TYR A 1 -6.52 -15.92 8.69
N MET A 2 -5.69 -16.50 7.85
CA MET A 2 -4.30 -16.05 7.66
C MET A 2 -4.22 -15.39 6.30
N ILE A 3 -3.62 -14.20 6.23
CA ILE A 3 -3.43 -13.46 4.98
C ILE A 3 -1.96 -13.58 4.61
N SER A 4 -1.68 -14.01 3.40
CA SER A 4 -0.32 -14.10 2.86
C SER A 4 -0.24 -13.48 1.47
N GLY A 5 0.85 -12.79 1.17
CA GLY A 5 1.16 -12.32 -0.18
C GLY A 5 1.81 -13.45 -0.99
N MET A 6 1.28 -13.72 -2.17
CA MET A 6 1.90 -14.63 -3.13
C MET A 6 2.42 -13.82 -4.30
N GLY A 7 3.73 -13.78 -4.47
CA GLY A 7 4.34 -13.08 -5.61
C GLY A 7 5.75 -12.57 -5.39
N SER A 8 6.13 -12.39 -4.19
CA SER A 8 7.49 -12.40 -3.72
C SER A 8 7.57 -13.47 -2.65
N VAL A 9 8.69 -14.13 -2.54
CA VAL A 9 8.95 -15.17 -1.52
C VAL A 9 8.79 -14.54 -0.14
N PHE A 10 7.56 -14.27 0.24
CA PHE A 10 7.21 -14.07 1.63
C PHE A 10 7.05 -15.44 2.24
N PHE A 11 8.13 -15.97 2.75
CA PHE A 11 8.08 -16.78 3.94
C PHE A 11 7.63 -15.83 5.04
N GLY A 12 6.37 -15.39 4.95
CA GLY A 12 5.90 -14.31 5.73
C GLY A 12 5.13 -14.80 6.89
N ASP A 13 5.22 -14.04 7.86
CA ASP A 13 4.44 -14.11 9.06
C ASP A 13 2.98 -14.22 8.69
N TYR A 14 2.34 -15.26 9.23
CA TYR A 14 0.90 -15.45 9.10
C TYR A 14 0.23 -14.54 10.12
N TYR A 15 -0.52 -13.56 9.64
CA TYR A 15 -1.32 -12.70 10.50
C TYR A 15 -2.64 -13.41 10.77
N GLY A 16 -2.74 -14.00 11.96
CA GLY A 16 -3.99 -14.61 12.43
C GLY A 16 -4.98 -13.54 12.84
N ARG A 17 -6.17 -13.52 12.24
CA ARG A 17 -7.32 -12.78 12.72
C ARG A 17 -8.47 -13.74 12.92
N ASN A 18 -9.19 -13.54 14.02
CA ASN A 18 -10.42 -14.28 14.31
C ASN A 18 -11.65 -13.62 13.65
N ASP A 19 -11.46 -12.44 13.08
CA ASP A 19 -12.52 -11.69 12.41
C ASP A 19 -12.77 -12.26 11.03
N VAL A 20 -14.03 -12.38 10.70
CA VAL A 20 -14.46 -13.04 9.48
C VAL A 20 -14.41 -12.05 8.33
N LEU A 21 -13.61 -12.37 7.32
CA LEU A 21 -13.68 -11.70 6.02
C LEU A 21 -14.86 -12.28 5.25
N PHE A 22 -15.98 -11.57 5.20
CA PHE A 22 -17.14 -11.96 4.40
C PHE A 22 -17.48 -10.89 3.36
N PRO A 23 -17.97 -11.31 2.19
CA PRO A 23 -18.03 -12.67 1.69
C PRO A 23 -16.64 -13.20 1.30
N VAL A 24 -16.40 -14.47 1.55
CA VAL A 24 -15.24 -15.15 0.96
C VAL A 24 -15.63 -15.57 -0.45
N VAL A 25 -15.01 -14.96 -1.45
CA VAL A 25 -15.28 -15.26 -2.85
C VAL A 25 -14.23 -16.23 -3.38
N SER A 26 -14.70 -17.34 -3.94
CA SER A 26 -13.86 -18.28 -4.68
C SER A 26 -13.83 -17.88 -6.15
N TYR A 27 -12.65 -17.66 -6.69
CA TYR A 27 -12.48 -17.38 -8.12
C TYR A 27 -12.06 -18.64 -8.86
N SER A 28 -12.66 -18.88 -10.03
CA SER A 28 -12.11 -19.83 -10.98
C SER A 28 -10.76 -19.33 -11.45
N ASN A 29 -9.73 -20.16 -11.30
CA ASN A 29 -8.40 -19.80 -11.79
C ASN A 29 -8.39 -19.87 -13.33
N ASN A 30 -8.29 -18.70 -13.95
CA ASN A 30 -8.21 -18.53 -15.41
C ASN A 30 -6.86 -17.96 -15.85
N GLY A 31 -5.81 -18.21 -15.10
CA GLY A 31 -4.47 -17.67 -15.35
C GLY A 31 -4.17 -16.35 -14.63
N ALA A 32 -5.03 -15.93 -13.69
CA ALA A 32 -4.76 -14.78 -12.84
C ALA A 32 -3.66 -15.07 -11.82
N ASP A 33 -2.79 -14.11 -11.57
CA ASP A 33 -1.85 -14.15 -10.46
C ASP A 33 -2.57 -13.81 -9.16
N CYS A 34 -2.45 -14.67 -8.15
CA CYS A 34 -2.92 -14.35 -6.81
C CYS A 34 -1.81 -13.59 -6.05
N LEU A 35 -2.02 -12.30 -5.82
CA LEU A 35 -1.04 -11.43 -5.16
C LEU A 35 -1.19 -11.45 -3.64
N ILE A 36 -2.42 -11.55 -3.14
CA ILE A 36 -2.73 -11.70 -1.73
C ILE A 36 -3.81 -12.79 -1.59
N ALA A 37 -3.58 -13.70 -0.65
CA ALA A 37 -4.54 -14.73 -0.32
C ALA A 37 -4.90 -14.72 1.15
N ALA A 38 -6.16 -15.03 1.46
CA ALA A 38 -6.57 -15.43 2.80
C ALA A 38 -6.61 -16.96 2.87
N ARG A 39 -6.11 -17.51 3.96
CA ARG A 39 -6.17 -18.95 4.22
C ARG A 39 -7.15 -19.24 5.35
N LYS A 40 -8.04 -20.16 5.11
CA LYS A 40 -8.91 -20.74 6.15
C LYS A 40 -8.85 -22.24 6.04
N ASP A 41 -8.45 -22.89 7.12
CA ASP A 41 -8.17 -24.31 7.15
C ASP A 41 -7.17 -24.68 6.04
N ASP A 42 -7.51 -25.60 5.15
CA ASP A 42 -6.68 -25.99 4.01
C ASP A 42 -7.02 -25.26 2.71
N ASN A 43 -7.94 -24.30 2.75
CA ASN A 43 -8.40 -23.57 1.58
C ASN A 43 -7.76 -22.18 1.49
N ASN A 44 -7.32 -21.81 0.30
CA ASN A 44 -6.84 -20.47 -0.03
C ASN A 44 -7.91 -19.73 -0.83
N PHE A 45 -8.14 -18.48 -0.44
CA PHE A 45 -9.08 -17.58 -1.10
C PHE A 45 -8.32 -16.35 -1.57
N ALA A 46 -8.44 -16.01 -2.85
CA ALA A 46 -7.78 -14.84 -3.37
C ALA A 46 -8.43 -13.57 -2.85
N LEU A 47 -7.63 -12.66 -2.29
CA LEU A 47 -8.04 -11.32 -1.90
C LEU A 47 -7.67 -10.28 -2.96
N LEU A 48 -6.47 -10.38 -3.53
CA LEU A 48 -6.03 -9.53 -4.63
C LEU A 48 -5.54 -10.39 -5.77
N LEU A 49 -6.20 -10.24 -6.91
CA LEU A 49 -5.85 -10.89 -8.18
C LEU A 49 -5.31 -9.87 -9.17
N ARG A 50 -4.39 -10.31 -10.00
CA ARG A 50 -3.88 -9.58 -11.16
C ARG A 50 -4.10 -10.38 -12.42
N ASN A 51 -4.76 -9.79 -13.39
CA ASN A 51 -4.90 -10.35 -14.75
C ASN A 51 -4.24 -9.43 -15.77
N HIS A 52 -3.52 -9.99 -16.71
CA HIS A 52 -3.10 -9.29 -17.90
C HIS A 52 -4.18 -9.42 -18.98
N TYR A 53 -4.64 -8.28 -19.47
CA TYR A 53 -5.65 -8.24 -20.53
C TYR A 53 -5.19 -7.29 -21.64
N ALA A 54 -4.95 -7.84 -22.81
CA ALA A 54 -4.33 -7.11 -23.93
C ALA A 54 -3.04 -6.41 -23.47
N ASN A 55 -2.95 -5.09 -23.62
CA ASN A 55 -1.81 -4.27 -23.18
C ASN A 55 -1.98 -3.68 -21.77
N GLY A 56 -3.01 -4.09 -21.04
CA GLY A 56 -3.32 -3.57 -19.72
C GLY A 56 -3.25 -4.62 -18.63
N THR A 57 -3.42 -4.14 -17.39
CA THR A 57 -3.48 -4.96 -16.19
C THR A 57 -4.75 -4.65 -15.44
N VAL A 58 -5.48 -5.69 -15.05
CA VAL A 58 -6.70 -5.58 -14.23
C VAL A 58 -6.42 -6.16 -12.86
N TYR A 59 -6.68 -5.38 -11.83
CA TYR A 59 -6.63 -5.83 -10.45
C TYR A 59 -8.05 -6.05 -9.94
N THR A 60 -8.29 -7.19 -9.30
CA THR A 60 -9.54 -7.52 -8.64
C THR A 60 -9.28 -7.68 -7.16
N LEU A 61 -9.86 -6.80 -6.35
CA LEU A 61 -9.75 -6.81 -4.89
C LEU A 61 -11.09 -7.26 -4.29
N THR A 62 -11.07 -8.29 -3.46
CA THR A 62 -12.21 -8.70 -2.64
C THR A 62 -12.22 -7.83 -1.39
N ILE A 63 -13.31 -7.09 -1.19
CA ILE A 63 -13.52 -6.27 0.01
C ILE A 63 -14.61 -6.90 0.89
N PRO A 64 -14.55 -6.72 2.23
CA PRO A 64 -15.61 -7.14 3.13
C PRO A 64 -16.94 -6.44 2.85
N ASP A 65 -18.06 -7.05 3.25
CA ASP A 65 -19.40 -6.42 3.17
C ASP A 65 -19.47 -5.14 3.99
N ASP A 66 -18.87 -5.15 5.18
CA ASP A 66 -18.61 -3.91 5.92
C ASP A 66 -17.28 -3.34 5.45
N TYR A 67 -17.35 -2.25 4.70
CA TYR A 67 -16.16 -1.57 4.19
C TYR A 67 -15.18 -1.16 5.30
N ALA A 68 -15.66 -0.87 6.51
CA ALA A 68 -14.81 -0.54 7.65
C ALA A 68 -13.88 -1.71 8.04
N ASP A 69 -14.28 -2.94 7.76
CA ASP A 69 -13.44 -4.12 8.02
C ASP A 69 -12.22 -4.22 7.10
N PHE A 70 -12.23 -3.51 5.97
CA PHE A 70 -11.07 -3.41 5.10
C PHE A 70 -9.85 -2.80 5.82
N TYR A 71 -10.08 -1.81 6.67
CA TYR A 71 -9.01 -1.18 7.46
C TYR A 71 -8.50 -2.06 8.60
N LYS A 72 -9.17 -3.16 8.89
CA LYS A 72 -8.71 -4.19 9.85
C LYS A 72 -7.75 -5.19 9.21
N TYR A 73 -7.48 -5.10 7.92
CA TYR A 73 -6.48 -5.95 7.27
C TYR A 73 -5.10 -5.70 7.90
N PRO A 74 -4.23 -6.72 7.92
CA PRO A 74 -2.84 -6.54 8.31
C PRO A 74 -2.19 -5.40 7.51
N VAL A 75 -1.35 -4.63 8.18
CA VAL A 75 -0.65 -3.49 7.57
C VAL A 75 0.11 -3.88 6.31
N GLU A 76 0.69 -5.08 6.31
CA GLU A 76 1.45 -5.63 5.17
C GLU A 76 0.54 -5.91 3.98
N ALA A 77 -0.67 -6.39 4.21
CA ALA A 77 -1.65 -6.58 3.15
C ALA A 77 -2.10 -5.24 2.57
N LEU A 78 -2.39 -4.25 3.42
CA LEU A 78 -2.74 -2.89 2.97
C LEU A 78 -1.59 -2.24 2.21
N THR A 79 -0.35 -2.39 2.67
CA THR A 79 0.85 -1.90 1.97
C THR A 79 1.00 -2.54 0.60
N THR A 80 0.82 -3.85 0.50
CA THR A 80 0.87 -4.58 -0.78
C THR A 80 -0.22 -4.10 -1.74
N ILE A 81 -1.45 -3.90 -1.26
CA ILE A 81 -2.54 -3.36 -2.06
C ILE A 81 -2.18 -1.97 -2.59
N ARG A 82 -1.70 -1.07 -1.72
CA ARG A 82 -1.27 0.28 -2.10
C ARG A 82 -0.15 0.26 -3.14
N GLN A 83 0.85 -0.59 -2.95
CA GLN A 83 1.97 -0.75 -3.88
C GLN A 83 1.48 -1.07 -5.30
N TYR A 84 0.57 -2.03 -5.44
CA TYR A 84 0.04 -2.42 -6.74
C TYR A 84 -0.89 -1.37 -7.35
N LEU A 85 -1.80 -0.80 -6.57
CA LEU A 85 -2.74 0.19 -7.06
C LEU A 85 -2.07 1.51 -7.42
N MET A 86 -1.01 1.89 -6.70
CA MET A 86 -0.28 3.13 -6.91
C MET A 86 1.00 2.97 -7.74
N SER A 87 1.25 1.79 -8.30
CA SER A 87 2.46 1.50 -9.06
C SER A 87 2.72 2.45 -10.22
N SER A 88 1.64 2.90 -10.90
CA SER A 88 1.74 3.89 -11.99
C SER A 88 2.03 5.31 -11.53
N LEU A 89 1.79 5.62 -10.26
CA LEU A 89 2.04 6.94 -9.67
C LEU A 89 3.47 7.05 -9.11
N GLY A 90 4.16 5.93 -8.93
CA GLY A 90 5.53 5.89 -8.44
C GLY A 90 5.72 6.31 -6.98
N VAL A 91 4.64 6.51 -6.22
CA VAL A 91 4.71 6.85 -4.79
C VAL A 91 3.63 6.08 -4.04
N TYR A 92 4.00 5.44 -2.91
CA TYR A 92 3.03 4.80 -2.02
C TYR A 92 3.48 4.84 -0.55
N ILE A 93 2.55 4.63 0.37
CA ILE A 93 2.78 4.61 1.81
C ILE A 93 2.88 3.17 2.30
N GLU A 94 3.94 2.87 3.06
CA GLU A 94 4.03 1.66 3.89
C GLU A 94 3.56 1.98 5.30
N GLY A 95 2.73 1.10 5.85
CA GLY A 95 2.26 1.19 7.22
C GLY A 95 0.85 1.75 7.35
N VAL A 96 0.64 2.56 8.34
CA VAL A 96 -0.65 3.03 8.87
C VAL A 96 -1.76 3.28 7.85
N ASP A 97 -2.98 3.00 8.25
CA ASP A 97 -4.21 3.44 7.62
C ASP A 97 -4.47 4.95 7.90
N ASN A 98 -5.54 5.48 7.37
CA ASN A 98 -5.94 6.88 7.58
C ASN A 98 -4.87 7.93 7.24
N VAL A 99 -4.01 7.62 6.26
CA VAL A 99 -3.10 8.58 5.62
C VAL A 99 -3.30 8.49 4.11
N GLY A 100 -3.61 9.63 3.50
CA GLY A 100 -3.84 9.77 2.07
C GLY A 100 -2.66 10.34 1.31
N ILE A 101 -2.56 10.02 0.00
CA ILE A 101 -1.66 10.68 -0.95
C ILE A 101 -2.48 11.25 -2.09
N PHE A 102 -2.15 12.48 -2.49
CA PHE A 102 -2.71 13.14 -3.66
C PHE A 102 -1.57 13.54 -4.58
N MET A 103 -1.52 12.93 -5.77
CA MET A 103 -0.45 13.15 -6.74
C MET A 103 -0.83 14.23 -7.75
N TYR A 104 0.16 15.03 -8.15
CA TYR A 104 0.05 16.06 -9.20
C TYR A 104 1.08 15.81 -10.30
N ASP A 105 0.84 16.37 -11.47
CA ASP A 105 1.63 16.16 -12.70
C ASP A 105 3.01 16.84 -12.69
N ASN A 106 3.26 17.74 -11.74
CA ASN A 106 4.49 18.54 -11.62
C ASN A 106 5.49 17.97 -10.60
N GLU A 107 5.49 16.65 -10.38
CA GLU A 107 6.35 15.97 -9.39
C GLU A 107 6.07 16.41 -7.94
N THR A 108 4.90 16.97 -7.71
CA THR A 108 4.44 17.41 -6.40
C THR A 108 3.36 16.44 -5.91
N PHE A 109 3.34 16.18 -4.61
CA PHE A 109 2.27 15.41 -3.98
C PHE A 109 2.00 15.88 -2.56
N ILE A 110 0.77 15.63 -2.10
CA ILE A 110 0.35 15.91 -0.73
C ILE A 110 0.27 14.58 0.01
N VAL A 111 0.76 14.57 1.23
CA VAL A 111 0.53 13.51 2.22
C VAL A 111 -0.28 14.10 3.34
N GLU A 112 -1.47 13.53 3.58
CA GLU A 112 -2.42 14.02 4.58
C GLU A 112 -2.71 12.94 5.62
N SER A 113 -2.59 13.29 6.89
CA SER A 113 -2.96 12.44 8.03
C SER A 113 -4.35 12.80 8.52
N PHE A 114 -5.20 11.78 8.61
CA PHE A 114 -6.52 11.85 9.25
C PHE A 114 -6.51 11.22 10.66
N LEU A 115 -5.31 10.90 11.17
CA LEU A 115 -5.12 10.33 12.49
C LEU A 115 -5.21 11.40 13.58
N ASP A 116 -5.62 11.01 14.77
CA ASP A 116 -5.72 11.88 15.95
C ASP A 116 -4.42 12.00 16.76
N ASN A 117 -3.36 11.30 16.31
CA ASN A 117 -2.06 11.24 16.98
C ASN A 117 -0.90 11.47 16.01
N ASP A 118 0.24 11.88 16.57
CA ASP A 118 1.50 11.94 15.82
C ASP A 118 1.87 10.57 15.28
N THR A 119 2.31 10.52 14.05
CA THR A 119 2.75 9.28 13.40
C THR A 119 3.96 9.50 12.52
N ILE A 120 4.68 8.43 12.25
CA ILE A 120 5.76 8.39 11.26
C ILE A 120 5.37 7.36 10.21
N ILE A 121 5.35 7.80 8.96
CA ILE A 121 5.10 6.89 7.83
C ILE A 121 6.39 6.64 7.06
N LYS A 122 6.45 5.53 6.37
CA LYS A 122 7.45 5.31 5.32
C LYS A 122 6.82 5.56 3.97
N LEU A 123 7.44 6.47 3.23
CA LEU A 123 7.04 6.86 1.90
C LEU A 123 8.00 6.23 0.90
N HIS A 124 7.50 5.37 0.04
CA HIS A 124 8.23 4.76 -1.05
C HIS A 124 8.10 5.60 -2.30
N VAL A 125 9.23 5.94 -2.92
CA VAL A 125 9.30 6.76 -4.12
C VAL A 125 10.12 6.02 -5.17
N ALA A 126 9.52 5.75 -6.31
CA ALA A 126 10.20 5.12 -7.45
C ALA A 126 11.25 6.05 -8.09
N GLY A 127 12.21 5.45 -8.82
CA GLY A 127 13.23 6.20 -9.56
C GLY A 127 14.39 6.70 -8.74
N GLY A 128 14.53 6.26 -7.46
CA GLY A 128 15.70 6.56 -6.65
C GLY A 128 15.88 8.05 -6.33
N ALA A 129 14.78 8.77 -6.06
CA ALA A 129 14.78 10.19 -5.67
C ALA A 129 15.84 10.49 -4.61
N LYS A 130 16.57 11.59 -4.76
CA LYS A 130 17.67 11.95 -3.85
C LYS A 130 17.18 12.61 -2.60
N LYS A 131 16.10 13.38 -2.70
CA LYS A 131 15.50 14.10 -1.58
C LYS A 131 14.04 14.46 -1.85
N LEU A 132 13.30 14.74 -0.79
CA LEU A 132 12.00 15.40 -0.82
C LEU A 132 12.15 16.79 -0.24
N ILE A 133 11.48 17.76 -0.85
CA ILE A 133 11.40 19.12 -0.31
C ILE A 133 9.96 19.36 0.15
N ASP A 134 9.76 19.65 1.41
CA ASP A 134 8.49 20.17 1.90
C ASP A 134 8.33 21.60 1.38
N VAL A 135 7.41 21.77 0.44
CA VAL A 135 7.22 23.05 -0.30
C VAL A 135 6.82 24.19 0.64
N ARG A 136 6.15 23.90 1.74
CA ARG A 136 5.68 24.93 2.69
C ARG A 136 6.74 25.40 3.65
N SER A 137 7.56 24.50 4.16
CA SER A 137 8.60 24.81 5.15
C SER A 137 10.00 24.99 4.53
N GLY A 138 10.20 24.51 3.30
CA GLY A 138 11.52 24.40 2.70
C GLY A 138 12.39 23.30 3.30
N GLN A 139 11.85 22.49 4.21
CA GLN A 139 12.60 21.39 4.84
C GLN A 139 12.93 20.32 3.78
N GLU A 140 14.19 19.92 3.75
CA GLU A 140 14.64 18.80 2.95
C GLU A 140 14.64 17.51 3.78
N LEU A 141 14.10 16.43 3.20
CA LEU A 141 14.18 15.09 3.75
C LEU A 141 15.12 14.26 2.86
N THR A 142 16.06 13.58 3.50
CA THR A 142 16.93 12.58 2.84
C THR A 142 16.32 11.19 3.01
N PRO A 143 16.52 10.29 2.05
CA PRO A 143 15.97 8.96 2.17
C PRO A 143 16.68 8.16 3.29
N LEU A 144 15.90 7.39 4.04
CA LEU A 144 16.38 6.39 4.97
C LEU A 144 17.11 5.26 4.22
N LEU A 145 16.56 4.86 3.08
CA LEU A 145 17.14 3.86 2.18
C LEU A 145 17.00 4.35 0.74
N ARG A 146 18.07 4.19 -0.03
CA ARG A 146 18.09 4.53 -1.45
C ARG A 146 18.66 3.38 -2.27
N LYS A 147 17.88 2.93 -3.25
CA LYS A 147 18.25 1.99 -4.32
C LYS A 147 18.10 2.68 -5.67
N GLU A 148 18.60 2.09 -6.74
CA GLU A 148 18.45 2.65 -8.09
C GLU A 148 16.98 2.78 -8.51
N SER A 149 16.14 1.82 -8.11
CA SER A 149 14.72 1.78 -8.47
C SER A 149 13.78 2.45 -7.47
N GLU A 150 14.23 2.72 -6.24
CA GLU A 150 13.36 3.15 -5.15
C GLU A 150 14.13 3.90 -4.07
N SER A 151 13.50 4.89 -3.49
CA SER A 151 13.93 5.56 -2.26
C SER A 151 12.85 5.49 -1.20
N ILE A 152 13.22 5.27 0.05
CA ILE A 152 12.30 5.21 1.20
C ILE A 152 12.60 6.38 2.13
N PHE A 153 11.58 7.17 2.44
CA PHE A 153 11.66 8.32 3.32
C PHE A 153 10.82 8.11 4.56
N GLU A 154 11.34 8.48 5.72
CA GLU A 154 10.53 8.62 6.93
C GLU A 154 9.94 10.03 7.00
N VAL A 155 8.62 10.10 7.10
CA VAL A 155 7.88 11.37 7.14
C VAL A 155 7.09 11.45 8.43
N PRO A 156 7.48 12.33 9.36
CA PRO A 156 6.69 12.61 10.53
C PRO A 156 5.47 13.46 10.16
N LEU A 157 4.30 13.01 10.60
CA LEU A 157 3.03 13.69 10.40
C LEU A 157 2.39 14.01 11.75
N LYS A 158 1.82 15.18 11.85
CA LYS A 158 1.00 15.59 12.99
C LYS A 158 -0.46 15.16 12.81
N PRO A 159 -1.25 15.13 13.91
CA PRO A 159 -2.68 14.86 13.82
C PRO A 159 -3.38 15.82 12.87
N VAL A 160 -4.27 15.27 12.04
CA VAL A 160 -5.13 16.04 11.11
C VAL A 160 -4.34 17.12 10.36
N PHE A 161 -3.20 16.72 9.78
CA PHE A 161 -2.27 17.65 9.15
C PHE A 161 -1.77 17.11 7.81
N TYR A 162 -1.38 18.02 6.93
CA TYR A 162 -0.82 17.66 5.63
C TYR A 162 0.55 18.31 5.38
N LYS A 163 1.34 17.62 4.55
CA LYS A 163 2.58 18.14 3.99
C LYS A 163 2.54 18.08 2.47
N VAL A 164 3.16 19.06 1.84
CA VAL A 164 3.28 19.13 0.39
C VAL A 164 4.72 18.89 0.02
N PHE A 165 4.98 17.84 -0.75
CA PHE A 165 6.33 17.47 -1.15
C PHE A 165 6.56 17.67 -2.64
N LYS A 166 7.80 18.02 -2.98
CA LYS A 166 8.34 17.98 -4.32
C LYS A 166 9.49 16.98 -4.37
N LEU A 167 9.50 16.16 -5.44
CA LEU A 167 10.60 15.24 -5.75
C LEU A 167 11.78 16.00 -6.34
N VAL A 168 13.03 15.65 -5.92
CA VAL A 168 14.28 16.22 -6.44
C VAL A 168 15.38 15.16 -6.56
#